data_98197c920a1a879150af35ba7461e430
#
_entry.id   98197c920a1a879150af35ba7461e430
#
_cell.length_a   1.000
_cell.length_b   1.000
_cell.length_c   1.000
_cell.angle_alpha   90.00
_cell.angle_beta   90.00
_cell.angle_gamma   90.00
#
_symmetry.space_group_name_H-M   'P 1'
#
loop_
_entity.id
_entity.type
_entity.pdbx_description
1 polymer ?
#
loop_
_entity_poly.entity_id
_entity_poly.type
_entity_poly.pdbx_seq_one_letter_code
_entity_poly.pdbx_strand_id
1 'polypeptide(L)'
;MNKQREIMNYDILIVGGGPAGLSAAIKAKQLANQSGKEISVCLIEKGAEIGSHILSGAVIDPIALNELIPNWKEKNAPLKTKVTEDVFSLLSKDKSWNIPHWLVPPLMSNKENYIVSLGDLCNWLGAQAEDLGVEIYSGFTGQEALFNDKEELIGIATGDMGRDSNFKETVNFAEGIEIRAQFTLIAEGARGSLTKIIEKKLKLRGKDCPQKYGLGFKEVWKIPENQHKR
;
A
#
# COMPACT_ATOMS: atom_id res chain seq x y z
N MET A 1 23.59 26.51 -10.05
CA MET A 1 23.73 26.51 -8.60
C MET A 1 22.94 25.30 -8.11
N ASN A 2 23.59 24.28 -7.54
CA ASN A 2 22.86 23.21 -6.85
C ASN A 2 22.18 23.85 -5.64
N LYS A 3 20.87 24.09 -5.72
CA LYS A 3 20.10 24.44 -4.55
C LYS A 3 20.14 23.26 -3.61
N GLN A 4 20.45 23.49 -2.37
CA GLN A 4 20.52 22.46 -1.35
C GLN A 4 19.07 22.13 -0.93
N ARG A 5 18.59 20.91 -1.24
CA ARG A 5 17.27 20.45 -0.81
C ARG A 5 17.18 20.45 0.71
N GLU A 6 16.01 20.69 1.23
CA GLU A 6 15.72 20.50 2.66
C GLU A 6 15.90 19.03 3.02
N ILE A 7 16.45 18.77 4.21
CA ILE A 7 16.74 17.39 4.67
C ILE A 7 15.92 17.10 5.92
N MET A 8 15.14 16.04 5.86
CA MET A 8 14.45 15.47 7.03
C MET A 8 15.10 14.13 7.41
N ASN A 9 15.19 13.87 8.72
CA ASN A 9 15.83 12.64 9.22
C ASN A 9 14.85 11.85 10.07
N TYR A 10 14.78 10.53 9.82
CA TYR A 10 13.94 9.58 10.53
C TYR A 10 14.71 8.31 10.85
N ASP A 11 14.21 7.51 11.80
CA ASP A 11 14.73 6.17 12.03
C ASP A 11 14.27 5.22 10.95
N ILE A 12 12.98 5.31 10.57
CA ILE A 12 12.37 4.48 9.52
C ILE A 12 11.64 5.35 8.51
N LEU A 13 11.97 5.15 7.24
CA LEU A 13 11.23 5.70 6.11
C LEU A 13 10.48 4.56 5.38
N ILE A 14 9.22 4.78 5.10
CA ILE A 14 8.37 3.85 4.34
C ILE A 14 7.89 4.53 3.07
N VAL A 15 8.14 3.94 1.92
CA VAL A 15 7.74 4.45 0.61
C VAL A 15 6.55 3.66 0.09
N GLY A 16 5.37 4.24 0.17
CA GLY A 16 4.08 3.67 -0.27
C GLY A 16 3.10 3.44 0.86
N GLY A 17 1.94 4.12 0.79
CA GLY A 17 0.82 4.08 1.73
C GLY A 17 -0.21 2.99 1.43
N GLY A 18 0.22 1.87 0.85
CA GLY A 18 -0.60 0.68 0.66
C GLY A 18 -0.65 -0.21 1.91
N PRO A 19 -1.37 -1.36 1.84
CA PRO A 19 -1.52 -2.27 2.98
C PRO A 19 -0.19 -2.70 3.60
N ALA A 20 0.83 -2.95 2.76
CA ALA A 20 2.15 -3.39 3.22
C ALA A 20 2.87 -2.29 4.01
N GLY A 21 2.93 -1.06 3.46
CA GLY A 21 3.61 0.05 4.12
C GLY A 21 2.93 0.46 5.41
N LEU A 22 1.61 0.57 5.41
CA LEU A 22 0.83 0.92 6.60
C LEU A 22 0.94 -0.13 7.70
N SER A 23 0.87 -1.42 7.34
CA SER A 23 1.05 -2.50 8.30
C SER A 23 2.45 -2.49 8.93
N ALA A 24 3.48 -2.22 8.11
CA ALA A 24 4.85 -2.10 8.59
C ALA A 24 5.02 -0.90 9.55
N ALA A 25 4.43 0.25 9.20
CA ALA A 25 4.46 1.45 10.03
C ALA A 25 3.81 1.22 11.41
N ILE A 26 2.58 0.68 11.40
CA ILE A 26 1.83 0.33 12.61
C ILE A 26 2.65 -0.63 13.47
N LYS A 27 3.16 -1.72 12.87
CA LYS A 27 3.91 -2.73 13.61
C LYS A 27 5.21 -2.19 14.20
N ALA A 28 5.93 -1.36 13.46
CA ALA A 28 7.15 -0.71 13.95
C ALA A 28 6.88 0.14 15.19
N LYS A 29 5.85 0.99 15.16
CA LYS A 29 5.47 1.82 16.31
C LYS A 29 4.95 0.99 17.48
N GLN A 30 4.18 -0.07 17.24
CA GLN A 30 3.72 -0.98 18.29
C GLN A 30 4.91 -1.64 19.02
N LEU A 31 5.89 -2.15 18.28
CA LEU A 31 7.08 -2.79 18.84
C LEU A 31 7.96 -1.79 19.61
N ALA A 32 8.11 -0.57 19.09
CA ALA A 32 8.82 0.49 19.77
C ALA A 32 8.16 0.82 21.12
N ASN A 33 6.86 1.05 21.12
CA ASN A 33 6.08 1.33 22.32
C ASN A 33 6.18 0.19 23.36
N GLN A 34 6.09 -1.09 22.91
CA GLN A 34 6.24 -2.25 23.79
C GLN A 34 7.63 -2.36 24.41
N SER A 35 8.66 -1.93 23.69
CA SER A 35 10.05 -1.95 24.17
C SER A 35 10.49 -0.68 24.89
N GLY A 36 9.58 0.30 25.04
CA GLY A 36 9.90 1.60 25.64
C GLY A 36 10.89 2.43 24.85
N LYS A 37 11.02 2.17 23.54
CA LYS A 37 11.90 2.92 22.63
C LYS A 37 11.10 3.98 21.89
N GLU A 38 11.65 5.16 21.78
CA GLU A 38 11.15 6.19 20.89
C GLU A 38 11.80 6.02 19.51
N ILE A 39 10.98 5.90 18.46
CA ILE A 39 11.43 5.89 17.08
C ILE A 39 10.59 6.86 16.24
N SER A 40 11.23 7.53 15.33
CA SER A 40 10.59 8.37 14.32
C SER A 40 10.30 7.54 13.06
N VAL A 41 9.04 7.55 12.61
CA VAL A 41 8.59 6.80 11.42
C VAL A 41 7.90 7.74 10.47
N CYS A 42 8.44 7.86 9.26
CA CYS A 42 7.87 8.62 8.14
C CYS A 42 7.33 7.66 7.09
N LEU A 43 6.13 7.92 6.59
CA LEU A 43 5.55 7.23 5.45
C LEU A 43 5.18 8.25 4.38
N ILE A 44 5.67 8.05 3.16
CA ILE A 44 5.28 8.86 2.00
C ILE A 44 4.36 8.08 1.07
N GLU A 45 3.36 8.78 0.52
CA GLU A 45 2.41 8.25 -0.46
C GLU A 45 2.29 9.22 -1.63
N LYS A 46 2.38 8.70 -2.86
CA LYS A 46 2.27 9.52 -4.09
C LYS A 46 0.86 10.03 -4.36
N GLY A 47 -0.16 9.33 -3.89
CA GLY A 47 -1.56 9.72 -3.98
C GLY A 47 -1.83 10.95 -3.12
N ALA A 48 -2.79 11.76 -3.52
CA ALA A 48 -3.20 12.94 -2.74
C ALA A 48 -3.69 12.58 -1.33
N GLU A 49 -4.21 11.36 -1.17
CA GLU A 49 -4.65 10.78 0.10
C GLU A 49 -4.30 9.30 0.13
N ILE A 50 -4.17 8.73 1.32
CA ILE A 50 -4.02 7.29 1.51
C ILE A 50 -5.22 6.56 0.87
N GLY A 51 -4.95 5.55 0.05
CA GLY A 51 -5.97 4.75 -0.61
C GLY A 51 -6.49 5.30 -1.93
N SER A 52 -6.23 6.56 -2.30
CA SER A 52 -6.77 7.22 -3.49
C SER A 52 -6.37 6.54 -4.81
N HIS A 53 -5.21 5.90 -4.87
CA HIS A 53 -4.73 5.15 -6.04
C HIS A 53 -5.13 3.67 -6.04
N ILE A 54 -5.87 3.21 -5.04
CA ILE A 54 -6.31 1.83 -4.92
C ILE A 54 -7.68 1.67 -5.59
N LEU A 55 -7.69 1.11 -6.79
CA LEU A 55 -8.89 1.01 -7.62
C LEU A 55 -9.79 -0.17 -7.24
N SER A 56 -9.30 -1.15 -6.51
CA SER A 56 -10.05 -2.38 -6.33
C SER A 56 -10.55 -2.59 -4.92
N GLY A 57 -11.77 -3.15 -4.81
CA GLY A 57 -12.17 -3.93 -3.65
C GLY A 57 -11.38 -5.24 -3.57
N ALA A 58 -11.47 -5.89 -2.47
CA ALA A 58 -10.85 -7.19 -2.24
C ALA A 58 -11.77 -8.06 -1.39
N VAL A 59 -11.55 -9.36 -1.45
CA VAL A 59 -11.98 -10.28 -0.40
C VAL A 59 -10.78 -10.47 0.50
N ILE A 60 -10.92 -10.13 1.77
CA ILE A 60 -9.83 -10.13 2.75
C ILE A 60 -10.06 -11.20 3.79
N ASP A 61 -9.04 -12.04 4.00
CA ASP A 61 -8.92 -12.87 5.18
C ASP A 61 -8.49 -11.97 6.36
N PRO A 62 -9.26 -11.90 7.45
CA PRO A 62 -8.97 -11.00 8.56
C PRO A 62 -7.80 -11.45 9.45
N ILE A 63 -7.15 -12.58 9.18
CA ILE A 63 -6.07 -13.12 10.02
C ILE A 63 -4.99 -12.08 10.28
N ALA A 64 -4.45 -11.47 9.22
CA ALA A 64 -3.39 -10.46 9.37
C ALA A 64 -3.86 -9.22 10.15
N LEU A 65 -5.11 -8.82 9.96
CA LEU A 65 -5.69 -7.71 10.70
C LEU A 65 -5.94 -8.05 12.17
N ASN A 66 -6.36 -9.29 12.47
CA ASN A 66 -6.50 -9.79 13.84
C ASN A 66 -5.16 -9.78 14.59
N GLU A 67 -4.05 -10.06 13.90
CA GLU A 67 -2.71 -10.02 14.49
C GLU A 67 -2.19 -8.59 14.67
N LEU A 68 -2.45 -7.72 13.69
CA LEU A 68 -1.94 -6.34 13.71
C LEU A 68 -2.74 -5.45 14.66
N ILE A 69 -4.06 -5.52 14.62
CA ILE A 69 -4.99 -4.70 15.41
C ILE A 69 -6.12 -5.60 15.92
N PRO A 70 -5.93 -6.36 17.02
CA PRO A 70 -6.90 -7.35 17.49
C PRO A 70 -8.31 -6.79 17.75
N ASN A 71 -8.39 -5.53 18.14
CA ASN A 71 -9.66 -4.82 18.41
C ASN A 71 -10.17 -4.00 17.22
N TRP A 72 -9.86 -4.40 15.98
CA TRP A 72 -10.26 -3.68 14.78
C TRP A 72 -11.77 -3.49 14.62
N LYS A 73 -12.57 -4.43 15.15
CA LYS A 73 -14.05 -4.34 15.14
C LYS A 73 -14.53 -3.18 16.00
N GLU A 74 -13.97 -3.05 17.19
CA GLU A 74 -14.28 -1.96 18.15
C GLU A 74 -13.81 -0.60 17.61
N LYS A 75 -12.74 -0.61 16.85
CA LYS A 75 -12.19 0.56 16.15
C LYS A 75 -12.87 0.87 14.81
N ASN A 76 -14.01 0.22 14.53
CA ASN A 76 -14.82 0.46 13.32
C ASN A 76 -14.07 0.30 12.00
N ALA A 77 -13.21 -0.72 11.89
CA ALA A 77 -12.60 -1.04 10.59
C ALA A 77 -13.66 -1.25 9.51
N PRO A 78 -13.43 -0.88 8.26
CA PRO A 78 -14.43 -0.92 7.18
C PRO A 78 -14.77 -2.32 6.66
N LEU A 79 -14.56 -3.36 7.45
CA LEU A 79 -14.90 -4.75 7.15
C LEU A 79 -16.33 -5.07 7.61
N LYS A 80 -17.33 -4.59 6.85
CA LYS A 80 -18.76 -4.71 7.22
C LYS A 80 -19.47 -5.89 6.55
N THR A 81 -19.02 -6.28 5.35
CA THR A 81 -19.69 -7.27 4.51
C THR A 81 -18.95 -8.60 4.57
N LYS A 82 -19.47 -9.53 5.34
CA LYS A 82 -18.94 -10.89 5.42
C LYS A 82 -19.33 -11.67 4.17
N VAL A 83 -18.45 -12.55 3.69
CA VAL A 83 -18.79 -13.48 2.61
C VAL A 83 -19.81 -14.50 3.12
N THR A 84 -20.97 -14.51 2.50
CA THR A 84 -22.06 -15.44 2.83
C THR A 84 -22.11 -16.64 1.89
N GLU A 85 -21.70 -16.42 0.63
CA GLU A 85 -21.69 -17.45 -0.40
C GLU A 85 -20.43 -17.29 -1.26
N ASP A 86 -19.84 -18.42 -1.63
CA ASP A 86 -18.64 -18.51 -2.46
C ASP A 86 -18.87 -19.59 -3.52
N VAL A 87 -18.90 -19.18 -4.78
CA VAL A 87 -19.21 -20.07 -5.91
C VAL A 87 -18.06 -20.13 -6.87
N PHE A 88 -17.53 -21.31 -7.08
CA PHE A 88 -16.53 -21.57 -8.11
C PHE A 88 -17.15 -22.23 -9.32
N SER A 89 -17.11 -21.55 -10.47
CA SER A 89 -17.78 -22.04 -11.69
C SER A 89 -16.78 -22.24 -12.84
N LEU A 90 -16.96 -23.32 -13.56
CA LEU A 90 -16.36 -23.53 -14.87
C LEU A 90 -17.33 -22.98 -15.94
N LEU A 91 -16.81 -22.09 -16.76
CA LEU A 91 -17.59 -21.44 -17.82
C LEU A 91 -17.20 -22.00 -19.20
N SER A 92 -18.21 -22.27 -20.02
CA SER A 92 -18.06 -22.45 -21.47
C SER A 92 -18.83 -21.37 -22.20
N LYS A 93 -18.83 -21.41 -23.54
CA LYS A 93 -19.53 -20.41 -24.34
C LYS A 93 -21.02 -20.27 -23.99
N ASP A 94 -21.70 -21.38 -23.68
CA ASP A 94 -23.15 -21.42 -23.47
C ASP A 94 -23.58 -22.07 -22.15
N LYS A 95 -22.63 -22.50 -21.30
CA LYS A 95 -22.94 -23.23 -20.06
C LYS A 95 -21.98 -22.83 -18.95
N SER A 96 -22.49 -22.88 -17.72
CA SER A 96 -21.70 -22.82 -16.51
C SER A 96 -21.94 -24.06 -15.64
N TRP A 97 -20.91 -24.57 -15.01
CA TRP A 97 -20.98 -25.67 -14.06
C TRP A 97 -20.36 -25.23 -12.73
N ASN A 98 -21.14 -25.28 -11.68
CA ASN A 98 -20.62 -24.97 -10.34
C ASN A 98 -19.87 -26.20 -9.82
N ILE A 99 -18.62 -25.96 -9.40
CA ILE A 99 -17.82 -26.98 -8.74
C ILE A 99 -18.28 -27.06 -7.29
N PRO A 100 -18.63 -28.27 -6.80
CA PRO A 100 -18.96 -28.44 -5.40
C PRO A 100 -17.83 -27.95 -4.49
N HIS A 101 -18.17 -27.22 -3.44
CA HIS A 101 -17.20 -26.54 -2.56
C HIS A 101 -16.15 -27.49 -1.94
N TRP A 102 -16.54 -28.75 -1.68
CA TRP A 102 -15.61 -29.78 -1.15
C TRP A 102 -14.50 -30.21 -2.12
N LEU A 103 -14.64 -29.92 -3.42
CA LEU A 103 -13.59 -30.14 -4.44
C LEU A 103 -12.68 -28.90 -4.61
N VAL A 104 -13.05 -27.76 -4.05
CA VAL A 104 -12.25 -26.53 -4.15
C VAL A 104 -11.16 -26.60 -3.07
N PRO A 105 -9.88 -26.35 -3.42
CA PRO A 105 -8.81 -26.31 -2.44
C PRO A 105 -9.09 -25.31 -1.32
N PRO A 106 -8.78 -25.61 -0.05
CA PRO A 106 -9.07 -24.70 1.07
C PRO A 106 -8.54 -23.28 0.90
N LEU A 107 -7.39 -23.12 0.24
CA LEU A 107 -6.78 -21.82 -0.06
C LEU A 107 -7.60 -20.95 -1.04
N MET A 108 -8.55 -21.54 -1.75
CA MET A 108 -9.44 -20.82 -2.68
C MET A 108 -10.80 -20.53 -2.03
N SER A 109 -11.04 -20.95 -0.80
CA SER A 109 -12.28 -20.68 -0.07
C SER A 109 -12.24 -19.29 0.54
N ASN A 110 -13.31 -18.54 0.31
CA ASN A 110 -13.50 -17.20 0.91
C ASN A 110 -14.44 -17.24 2.13
N LYS A 111 -14.75 -18.41 2.66
CA LYS A 111 -15.59 -18.55 3.85
C LYS A 111 -14.97 -17.80 5.02
N GLU A 112 -15.79 -17.03 5.75
CA GLU A 112 -15.39 -16.18 6.87
C GLU A 112 -14.60 -14.91 6.50
N ASN A 113 -14.27 -14.72 5.23
CA ASN A 113 -13.60 -13.54 4.72
C ASN A 113 -14.58 -12.34 4.59
N TYR A 114 -14.04 -11.17 4.32
CA TYR A 114 -14.81 -9.94 4.18
C TYR A 114 -14.61 -9.30 2.82
N ILE A 115 -15.72 -8.87 2.21
CA ILE A 115 -15.67 -8.01 1.01
C ILE A 115 -15.45 -6.58 1.47
N VAL A 116 -14.40 -5.92 0.96
CA VAL A 116 -14.00 -4.60 1.42
C VAL A 116 -13.52 -3.73 0.26
N SER A 117 -13.71 -2.42 0.38
CA SER A 117 -12.93 -1.46 -0.40
C SER A 117 -11.52 -1.42 0.17
N LEU A 118 -10.53 -1.80 -0.61
CA LEU A 118 -9.15 -1.81 -0.15
C LEU A 118 -8.63 -0.37 0.08
N GLY A 119 -9.14 0.61 -0.68
CA GLY A 119 -8.86 2.03 -0.47
C GLY A 119 -9.34 2.50 0.91
N ASP A 120 -10.60 2.16 1.28
CA ASP A 120 -11.16 2.54 2.58
C ASP A 120 -10.41 1.85 3.74
N LEU A 121 -10.01 0.60 3.55
CA LEU A 121 -9.18 -0.09 4.54
C LEU A 121 -7.82 0.58 4.71
N CYS A 122 -7.16 0.98 3.62
CA CYS A 122 -5.89 1.69 3.72
C CYS A 122 -6.06 3.07 4.38
N ASN A 123 -7.12 3.80 4.05
CA ASN A 123 -7.42 5.07 4.71
C ASN A 123 -7.60 4.88 6.23
N TRP A 124 -8.36 3.87 6.64
CA TRP A 124 -8.53 3.54 8.05
C TRP A 124 -7.21 3.11 8.72
N LEU A 125 -6.37 2.29 8.04
CA LEU A 125 -5.04 1.93 8.54
C LEU A 125 -4.13 3.15 8.67
N GLY A 126 -4.24 4.11 7.75
CA GLY A 126 -3.52 5.39 7.81
C GLY A 126 -3.84 6.12 9.11
N ALA A 127 -5.11 6.30 9.43
CA ALA A 127 -5.53 6.90 10.70
C ALA A 127 -4.99 6.14 11.92
N GLN A 128 -4.99 4.78 11.89
CA GLN A 128 -4.41 3.99 12.97
C GLN A 128 -2.88 4.18 13.10
N ALA A 129 -2.19 4.40 11.98
CA ALA A 129 -0.75 4.68 11.98
C ALA A 129 -0.45 6.07 12.55
N GLU A 130 -1.22 7.09 12.16
CA GLU A 130 -1.11 8.46 12.69
C GLU A 130 -1.40 8.51 14.20
N ASP A 131 -2.41 7.79 14.68
CA ASP A 131 -2.72 7.64 16.12
C ASP A 131 -1.54 7.07 16.93
N LEU A 132 -0.67 6.27 16.29
CA LEU A 132 0.55 5.74 16.89
C LEU A 132 1.76 6.67 16.74
N GLY A 133 1.59 7.82 16.10
CA GLY A 133 2.65 8.80 15.87
C GLY A 133 3.52 8.49 14.65
N VAL A 134 2.95 7.89 13.60
CA VAL A 134 3.58 7.83 12.27
C VAL A 134 3.31 9.16 11.56
N GLU A 135 4.34 9.76 10.99
CA GLU A 135 4.19 10.94 10.14
C GLU A 135 3.90 10.49 8.71
N ILE A 136 2.69 10.82 8.21
CA ILE A 136 2.25 10.44 6.87
C ILE A 136 2.23 11.67 5.96
N TYR A 137 2.97 11.60 4.87
CA TYR A 137 3.05 12.64 3.85
C TYR A 137 2.42 12.13 2.54
N SER A 138 1.15 12.48 2.32
CA SER A 138 0.44 12.22 1.07
C SER A 138 0.80 13.26 0.00
N GLY A 139 0.76 12.87 -1.28
CA GLY A 139 1.15 13.71 -2.40
C GLY A 139 2.66 13.71 -2.70
N PHE A 140 3.47 13.02 -1.90
CA PHE A 140 4.92 12.98 -2.07
C PHE A 140 5.37 11.71 -2.80
N THR A 141 6.07 11.88 -3.91
CA THR A 141 6.60 10.76 -4.71
C THR A 141 8.08 10.59 -4.44
N GLY A 142 8.50 9.38 -4.06
CA GLY A 142 9.92 9.02 -4.04
C GLY A 142 10.46 8.98 -5.46
N GLN A 143 11.34 9.91 -5.82
CA GLN A 143 11.85 10.06 -7.18
C GLN A 143 13.26 9.52 -7.32
N GLU A 144 14.12 9.77 -6.34
CA GLU A 144 15.51 9.36 -6.36
C GLU A 144 15.84 8.53 -5.11
N ALA A 145 16.66 7.50 -5.28
CA ALA A 145 17.25 6.75 -4.18
C ALA A 145 18.61 7.37 -3.81
N LEU A 146 18.78 7.71 -2.55
CA LEU A 146 20.01 8.32 -2.04
C LEU A 146 20.94 7.24 -1.50
N PHE A 147 22.19 7.26 -1.95
CA PHE A 147 23.23 6.32 -1.53
C PHE A 147 24.41 7.06 -0.94
N ASN A 148 25.05 6.48 0.07
CA ASN A 148 26.31 6.97 0.60
C ASN A 148 27.51 6.45 -0.24
N ASP A 149 28.73 6.86 0.14
CA ASP A 149 29.97 6.45 -0.54
C ASP A 149 30.23 4.93 -0.46
N LYS A 150 29.55 4.22 0.44
CA LYS A 150 29.60 2.75 0.59
C LYS A 150 28.52 2.03 -0.22
N GLU A 151 27.78 2.76 -1.06
CA GLU A 151 26.61 2.26 -1.81
C GLU A 151 25.47 1.76 -0.92
N GLU A 152 25.37 2.19 0.32
CA GLU A 152 24.25 1.90 1.21
C GLU A 152 23.11 2.90 0.95
N LEU A 153 21.87 2.42 0.90
CA LEU A 153 20.67 3.27 0.76
C LEU A 153 20.46 4.04 2.07
N ILE A 154 20.56 5.35 2.02
CA ILE A 154 20.42 6.25 3.18
C ILE A 154 19.11 7.03 3.20
N GLY A 155 18.26 6.85 2.21
CA GLY A 155 16.99 7.55 2.09
C GLY A 155 16.56 7.75 0.65
N ILE A 156 15.66 8.70 0.46
CA ILE A 156 15.15 9.09 -0.88
C ILE A 156 15.09 10.59 -1.02
N ALA A 157 15.06 11.07 -2.28
CA ALA A 157 14.59 12.41 -2.55
C ALA A 157 13.21 12.36 -3.20
N THR A 158 12.34 13.29 -2.79
CA THR A 158 11.01 13.45 -3.39
C THR A 158 11.11 14.27 -4.67
N GLY A 159 10.10 14.14 -5.53
CA GLY A 159 9.94 15.01 -6.70
C GLY A 159 9.47 16.41 -6.30
N ASP A 160 9.70 17.38 -7.20
CA ASP A 160 9.11 18.71 -7.07
C ASP A 160 7.58 18.63 -7.14
N MET A 161 6.93 19.49 -6.40
CA MET A 161 5.47 19.64 -6.41
C MET A 161 5.06 20.93 -7.12
N GLY A 162 3.78 21.01 -7.54
CA GLY A 162 3.22 22.26 -8.09
C GLY A 162 3.78 22.66 -9.46
N ARG A 163 4.13 21.69 -10.33
CA ARG A 163 4.40 21.92 -11.76
C ARG A 163 3.14 21.63 -12.59
N ASP A 164 2.91 22.45 -13.61
CA ASP A 164 1.83 22.20 -14.59
C ASP A 164 2.20 21.08 -15.58
N SER A 165 1.27 20.77 -16.48
CA SER A 165 1.47 19.75 -17.54
C SER A 165 2.63 20.06 -18.50
N ASN A 166 3.13 21.29 -18.54
CA ASN A 166 4.26 21.74 -19.32
C ASN A 166 5.55 21.86 -18.49
N PHE A 167 5.54 21.29 -17.27
CA PHE A 167 6.64 21.35 -16.30
C PHE A 167 7.02 22.76 -15.81
N LYS A 168 6.15 23.76 -15.98
CA LYS A 168 6.35 25.12 -15.45
C LYS A 168 5.91 25.18 -14.00
N GLU A 169 6.63 25.96 -13.23
CA GLU A 169 6.34 26.21 -11.82
C GLU A 169 5.01 27.01 -11.71
N THR A 170 4.14 26.53 -10.85
CA THR A 170 2.90 27.23 -10.49
C THR A 170 3.07 28.00 -9.18
N VAL A 171 2.05 28.71 -8.74
CA VAL A 171 2.05 29.41 -7.44
C VAL A 171 2.23 28.49 -6.24
N ASN A 172 1.96 27.19 -6.42
CA ASN A 172 2.10 26.15 -5.41
C ASN A 172 3.39 25.33 -5.59
N PHE A 173 4.36 25.87 -6.33
CA PHE A 173 5.63 25.17 -6.55
C PHE A 173 6.39 25.02 -5.23
N ALA A 174 6.82 23.78 -4.96
CA ALA A 174 7.74 23.44 -3.89
C ALA A 174 8.81 22.48 -4.42
N GLU A 175 10.07 22.76 -4.10
CA GLU A 175 11.17 21.84 -4.43
C GLU A 175 11.03 20.54 -3.66
N GLY A 176 11.48 19.44 -4.28
CA GLY A 176 11.59 18.16 -3.60
C GLY A 176 12.56 18.22 -2.42
N ILE A 177 12.29 17.42 -1.41
CA ILE A 177 13.08 17.31 -0.18
C ILE A 177 13.85 15.99 -0.15
N GLU A 178 14.91 15.92 0.65
CA GLU A 178 15.58 14.67 0.97
C GLU A 178 15.04 14.12 2.29
N ILE A 179 14.61 12.88 2.30
CA ILE A 179 14.20 12.16 3.51
C ILE A 179 15.23 11.05 3.74
N ARG A 180 16.03 11.22 4.78
CA ARG A 180 17.07 10.29 5.18
C ARG A 180 16.61 9.43 6.33
N ALA A 181 16.97 8.15 6.34
CA ALA A 181 16.59 7.24 7.38
C ALA A 181 17.64 6.14 7.62
N GLN A 182 17.65 5.59 8.83
CA GLN A 182 18.48 4.42 9.15
C GLN A 182 17.99 3.18 8.39
N PHE A 183 16.66 3.04 8.24
CA PHE A 183 16.03 1.96 7.48
C PHE A 183 15.01 2.53 6.51
N THR A 184 15.08 2.08 5.26
CA THR A 184 14.11 2.46 4.22
C THR A 184 13.36 1.21 3.75
N LEU A 185 12.04 1.19 3.95
CA LEU A 185 11.15 0.14 3.48
C LEU A 185 10.48 0.58 2.19
N ILE A 186 10.65 -0.20 1.14
CA ILE A 186 10.05 0.06 -0.16
C ILE A 186 8.77 -0.76 -0.30
N ALA A 187 7.62 -0.10 -0.26
CA ALA A 187 6.29 -0.68 -0.29
C ALA A 187 5.43 -0.17 -1.47
N GLU A 188 6.06 0.13 -2.60
CA GLU A 188 5.44 0.72 -3.79
C GLU A 188 4.54 -0.22 -4.60
N GLY A 189 4.38 -1.47 -4.16
CA GLY A 189 3.59 -2.49 -4.84
C GLY A 189 4.30 -3.10 -6.06
N ALA A 190 3.52 -3.75 -6.94
CA ALA A 190 4.05 -4.60 -8.01
C ALA A 190 4.86 -3.85 -9.09
N ARG A 191 4.67 -2.55 -9.23
CA ARG A 191 5.30 -1.73 -10.30
C ARG A 191 5.96 -0.46 -9.79
N GLY A 192 6.55 -0.53 -8.59
CA GLY A 192 7.27 0.60 -8.00
C GLY A 192 8.35 1.18 -8.91
N SER A 193 8.37 2.49 -9.05
CA SER A 193 9.36 3.18 -9.89
C SER A 193 10.73 3.22 -9.21
N LEU A 194 10.74 3.59 -7.93
CA LEU A 194 11.94 3.64 -7.10
C LEU A 194 12.50 2.24 -6.87
N THR A 195 11.61 1.24 -6.65
CA THR A 195 11.97 -0.18 -6.54
C THR A 195 12.85 -0.63 -7.69
N LYS A 196 12.47 -0.29 -8.94
CA LYS A 196 13.24 -0.68 -10.13
C LYS A 196 14.64 -0.05 -10.19
N ILE A 197 14.76 1.20 -9.73
CA ILE A 197 16.03 1.91 -9.67
C ILE A 197 16.95 1.22 -8.66
N ILE A 198 16.42 0.91 -7.46
CA ILE A 198 17.16 0.25 -6.38
C ILE A 198 17.55 -1.18 -6.78
N GLU A 199 16.62 -1.97 -7.32
CA GLU A 199 16.89 -3.33 -7.82
C GLU A 199 18.01 -3.36 -8.84
N LYS A 200 18.00 -2.41 -9.78
CA LYS A 200 19.05 -2.29 -10.80
C LYS A 200 20.39 -1.88 -10.20
N LYS A 201 20.42 -0.89 -9.34
CA LYS A 201 21.64 -0.36 -8.71
C LYS A 201 22.29 -1.43 -7.84
N LEU A 202 21.53 -2.08 -6.98
CA LEU A 202 22.03 -3.06 -6.03
C LEU A 202 22.04 -4.50 -6.60
N LYS A 203 21.62 -4.70 -7.86
CA LYS A 203 21.58 -6.01 -8.54
C LYS A 203 20.81 -7.07 -7.74
N LEU A 204 19.68 -6.67 -7.13
CA LEU A 204 18.92 -7.54 -6.24
C LEU A 204 18.17 -8.66 -6.96
N ARG A 205 17.92 -8.52 -8.26
CA ARG A 205 17.19 -9.51 -9.04
C ARG A 205 18.15 -10.50 -9.69
N GLY A 206 17.95 -11.80 -9.43
CA GLY A 206 18.64 -12.87 -10.12
C GLY A 206 18.20 -13.00 -11.60
N LYS A 207 19.09 -13.53 -12.45
CA LYS A 207 18.80 -13.73 -13.89
C LYS A 207 17.66 -14.72 -14.14
N ASP A 208 17.43 -15.64 -13.20
CA ASP A 208 16.50 -16.77 -13.34
C ASP A 208 15.12 -16.52 -12.72
N CYS A 209 14.84 -15.28 -12.25
CA CYS A 209 13.57 -14.91 -11.64
C CYS A 209 12.84 -13.84 -12.47
N PRO A 210 12.23 -14.20 -13.63
CA PRO A 210 11.47 -13.24 -14.40
C PRO A 210 10.22 -12.80 -13.61
N GLN A 211 9.96 -11.51 -13.58
CA GLN A 211 8.77 -10.98 -12.95
C GLN A 211 7.53 -11.34 -13.77
N LYS A 212 6.56 -11.97 -13.11
CA LYS A 212 5.25 -12.30 -13.71
C LYS A 212 4.21 -11.32 -13.21
N TYR A 213 3.42 -10.79 -14.12
CA TYR A 213 2.33 -9.87 -13.80
C TYR A 213 0.99 -10.51 -14.17
N GLY A 214 0.03 -10.50 -13.25
CA GLY A 214 -1.36 -10.72 -13.57
C GLY A 214 -1.98 -9.43 -14.10
N LEU A 215 -2.81 -9.53 -15.13
CA LEU A 215 -3.63 -8.43 -15.63
C LEU A 215 -5.06 -8.65 -15.15
N GLY A 216 -5.57 -7.72 -14.34
CA GLY A 216 -6.94 -7.71 -13.86
C GLY A 216 -7.75 -6.57 -14.48
N PHE A 217 -9.00 -6.84 -14.80
CA PHE A 217 -9.99 -5.83 -15.16
C PHE A 217 -11.03 -5.76 -14.06
N LYS A 218 -11.42 -4.54 -13.70
CA LYS A 218 -12.46 -4.31 -12.70
C LYS A 218 -13.45 -3.30 -13.23
N GLU A 219 -14.73 -3.62 -13.08
CA GLU A 219 -15.84 -2.74 -13.37
C GLU A 219 -16.75 -2.64 -12.14
N VAL A 220 -17.29 -1.45 -11.91
CA VAL A 220 -18.31 -1.23 -10.88
C VAL A 220 -19.63 -0.94 -11.56
N TRP A 221 -20.60 -1.82 -11.35
CA TRP A 221 -21.91 -1.73 -11.96
C TRP A 221 -22.95 -1.27 -10.93
N LYS A 222 -23.75 -0.28 -11.28
CA LYS A 222 -24.92 0.09 -10.51
C LYS A 222 -26.11 -0.70 -11.04
N ILE A 223 -26.63 -1.61 -10.20
CA ILE A 223 -27.81 -2.41 -10.53
C ILE A 223 -29.06 -1.80 -9.92
N PRO A 224 -30.26 -1.98 -10.53
CA PRO A 224 -31.52 -1.59 -9.93
C PRO A 224 -31.82 -2.34 -8.62
N GLU A 225 -32.46 -1.68 -7.65
CA GLU A 225 -32.73 -2.26 -6.32
C GLU A 225 -33.52 -3.58 -6.37
N ASN A 226 -34.45 -3.72 -7.35
CA ASN A 226 -35.22 -4.95 -7.53
C ASN A 226 -34.39 -6.16 -7.97
N GLN A 227 -33.22 -5.92 -8.57
CA GLN A 227 -32.26 -6.98 -8.92
C GLN A 227 -31.29 -7.29 -7.79
N HIS A 228 -31.05 -6.34 -6.91
CA HIS A 228 -30.15 -6.54 -5.75
C HIS A 228 -30.77 -7.44 -4.67
N LYS A 229 -32.09 -7.57 -4.60
CA LYS A 229 -32.84 -8.38 -3.63
C LYS A 229 -33.04 -9.84 -4.07
N ARG A 230 -32.46 -10.26 -5.16
CA ARG A 230 -32.46 -11.64 -5.65
C ARG A 230 -31.12 -12.31 -5.34
#